data_50961201d8c4989924bae1d1d42a67e6
#
_entry.id   50961201d8c4989924bae1d1d42a67e6
#
_cell.length_a   1.000
_cell.length_b   1.000
_cell.length_c   1.000
_cell.angle_alpha   90.00
_cell.angle_beta   90.00
_cell.angle_gamma   90.00
#
_symmetry.space_group_name_H-M   'P 1'
#
loop_
_entity.id
_entity.type
_entity.pdbx_description
1 polymer ?
#
loop_
_entity_poly.entity_id
_entity_poly.type
_entity_poly.pdbx_seq_one_letter_code
_entity_poly.pdbx_strand_id
1 'polypeptide(L)'
;IIGLLFYLAAVQVAVWRNPELAPPATEAEPLTRRDVLGVVALIVLFAIIMVGIYGGFFTPTEAAGIGAGAALPLSALFGRLGWRALGEAIGESTRATAMIFALIIGADIFTNFVNFAGLPDALSDMVSDLDVSPWLVILAIVAVYILLGCVLESLSMILLTVPVFYPLVTTLDFGSGLLADPELVLIWFAIVVVVVTEISLITPPVGLNVFVLRSVL
;
A
#
# COMPACT_ATOMS: atom_id res chain seq x y z
N ILE A 1 9.65 7.07 9.94
CA ILE A 1 10.64 6.91 11.04
C ILE A 1 9.91 6.82 12.38
N ILE A 2 9.04 7.79 12.76
CA ILE A 2 8.30 7.79 14.03
C ILE A 2 7.43 6.53 14.17
N GLY A 3 6.68 6.14 13.14
CA GLY A 3 5.87 4.92 13.13
C GLY A 3 6.70 3.64 13.34
N LEU A 4 7.88 3.56 12.71
CA LEU A 4 8.79 2.43 12.88
C LEU A 4 9.31 2.34 14.33
N LEU A 5 9.71 3.47 14.90
CA LEU A 5 10.17 3.53 16.29
C LEU A 5 9.06 3.12 17.26
N PHE A 6 7.82 3.60 17.02
CA PHE A 6 6.67 3.24 17.82
C PHE A 6 6.36 1.74 17.72
N TYR A 7 6.41 1.17 16.50
CA TYR A 7 6.23 -0.26 16.27
C TYR A 7 7.28 -1.09 17.00
N LEU A 8 8.58 -0.75 16.86
CA LEU A 8 9.66 -1.43 17.56
C LEU A 8 9.49 -1.36 19.08
N ALA A 9 9.09 -0.19 19.61
CA ALA A 9 8.82 -0.04 21.02
C ALA A 9 7.63 -0.90 21.48
N ALA A 10 6.55 -0.95 20.69
CA ALA A 10 5.39 -1.77 20.98
C ALA A 10 5.72 -3.27 21.00
N VAL A 11 6.49 -3.75 20.00
CA VAL A 11 6.98 -5.13 19.95
C VAL A 11 7.87 -5.43 21.15
N GLN A 12 8.81 -4.55 21.48
CA GLN A 12 9.69 -4.73 22.63
C GLN A 12 8.92 -4.84 23.95
N VAL A 13 7.93 -3.97 24.15
CA VAL A 13 7.05 -4.01 25.33
C VAL A 13 6.21 -5.28 25.36
N ALA A 14 5.66 -5.71 24.21
CA ALA A 14 4.87 -6.94 24.11
C ALA A 14 5.69 -8.18 24.48
N VAL A 15 6.91 -8.31 23.94
CA VAL A 15 7.84 -9.40 24.24
C VAL A 15 8.29 -9.35 25.71
N TRP A 16 8.53 -8.16 26.23
CA TRP A 16 8.92 -8.02 27.65
C TRP A 16 7.80 -8.42 28.61
N ARG A 17 6.55 -8.14 28.25
CA ARG A 17 5.37 -8.54 29.06
C ARG A 17 5.01 -10.02 28.91
N ASN A 18 5.25 -10.59 27.74
CA ASN A 18 4.98 -11.99 27.43
C ASN A 18 6.18 -12.60 26.69
N PRO A 19 7.18 -13.10 27.41
CA PRO A 19 8.39 -13.69 26.78
C PRO A 19 8.08 -14.89 25.87
N GLU A 20 6.94 -15.55 26.06
CA GLU A 20 6.48 -16.65 25.21
C GLU A 20 6.13 -16.22 23.76
N LEU A 21 5.95 -14.92 23.53
CA LEU A 21 5.73 -14.38 22.18
C LEU A 21 7.03 -14.29 21.36
N ALA A 22 8.19 -14.36 22.02
CA ALA A 22 9.46 -14.43 21.33
C ALA A 22 9.71 -15.88 20.90
N PRO A 23 10.07 -16.13 19.63
CA PRO A 23 10.52 -17.47 19.25
C PRO A 23 11.71 -17.87 20.12
N PRO A 24 11.82 -19.17 20.51
CA PRO A 24 12.99 -19.63 21.26
C PRO A 24 14.24 -19.24 20.48
N ALA A 25 15.25 -18.74 21.18
CA ALA A 25 16.52 -18.37 20.57
C ALA A 25 17.11 -19.62 19.89
N THR A 26 16.78 -19.78 18.60
CA THR A 26 17.49 -20.74 17.75
C THR A 26 18.91 -20.24 17.71
N GLU A 27 19.90 -21.14 17.91
CA GLU A 27 21.31 -20.77 17.82
C GLU A 27 21.51 -20.01 16.51
N ALA A 28 21.66 -18.70 16.62
CA ALA A 28 21.82 -17.84 15.46
C ALA A 28 23.13 -18.24 14.79
N GLU A 29 23.06 -18.73 13.55
CA GLU A 29 24.26 -18.96 12.77
C GLU A 29 25.08 -17.66 12.71
N PRO A 30 26.38 -17.71 12.93
CA PRO A 30 27.21 -16.52 12.93
C PRO A 30 27.12 -15.83 11.56
N LEU A 31 26.72 -14.56 11.57
CA LEU A 31 26.63 -13.75 10.36
C LEU A 31 27.95 -13.77 9.59
N THR A 32 27.91 -14.26 8.37
CA THR A 32 29.07 -14.29 7.49
C THR A 32 29.28 -12.87 6.93
N ARG A 33 30.53 -12.50 6.62
CA ARG A 33 30.84 -11.24 5.93
C ARG A 33 30.01 -11.04 4.66
N ARG A 34 29.71 -12.14 3.96
CA ARG A 34 28.87 -12.13 2.74
C ARG A 34 27.44 -11.71 3.04
N ASP A 35 26.86 -12.13 4.15
CA ASP A 35 25.51 -11.77 4.57
C ASP A 35 25.42 -10.28 4.90
N VAL A 36 26.41 -9.77 5.64
CA VAL A 36 26.49 -8.34 5.96
C VAL A 36 26.64 -7.50 4.69
N LEU A 37 27.50 -7.90 3.74
CA LEU A 37 27.66 -7.20 2.45
C LEU A 37 26.38 -7.25 1.62
N GLY A 38 25.64 -8.35 1.63
CA GLY A 38 24.35 -8.47 0.97
C GLY A 38 23.31 -7.50 1.54
N VAL A 39 23.22 -7.38 2.86
CA VAL A 39 22.33 -6.41 3.52
C VAL A 39 22.75 -4.98 3.20
N VAL A 40 24.06 -4.67 3.26
CA VAL A 40 24.57 -3.33 2.90
C VAL A 40 24.24 -3.00 1.44
N ALA A 41 24.41 -3.94 0.51
CA ALA A 41 24.09 -3.73 -0.90
C ALA A 41 22.59 -3.43 -1.13
N LEU A 42 21.70 -4.10 -0.39
CA LEU A 42 20.26 -3.81 -0.41
C LEU A 42 19.96 -2.42 0.14
N ILE A 43 20.57 -2.03 1.24
CA ILE A 43 20.39 -0.69 1.82
C ILE A 43 20.90 0.39 0.86
N VAL A 44 22.04 0.18 0.22
CA VAL A 44 22.60 1.10 -0.78
C VAL A 44 21.68 1.22 -1.99
N LEU A 45 21.17 0.10 -2.50
CA LEU A 45 20.21 0.10 -3.61
C LEU A 45 18.95 0.89 -3.24
N PHE A 46 18.38 0.64 -2.06
CA PHE A 46 17.22 1.37 -1.57
C PHE A 46 17.51 2.87 -1.43
N ALA A 47 18.67 3.23 -0.89
CA ALA A 47 19.08 4.62 -0.75
C ALA A 47 19.23 5.32 -2.13
N ILE A 48 19.82 4.66 -3.11
CA ILE A 48 19.95 5.19 -4.48
C ILE A 48 18.57 5.46 -5.07
N ILE A 49 17.63 4.51 -4.95
CA ILE A 49 16.26 4.64 -5.44
C ILE A 49 15.55 5.83 -4.76
N MET A 50 15.60 5.89 -3.43
CA MET A 50 14.93 6.95 -2.68
C MET A 50 15.53 8.33 -2.98
N VAL A 51 16.86 8.47 -2.93
CA VAL A 51 17.54 9.72 -3.26
C VAL A 51 17.26 10.14 -4.70
N GLY A 52 17.20 9.18 -5.62
CA GLY A 52 16.91 9.44 -7.01
C GLY A 52 15.49 9.97 -7.25
N ILE A 53 14.48 9.39 -6.60
CA ILE A 53 13.08 9.84 -6.68
C ILE A 53 12.92 11.22 -6.01
N TYR A 54 13.35 11.36 -4.76
CA TYR A 54 13.20 12.61 -4.01
C TYR A 54 14.10 13.73 -4.52
N GLY A 55 15.24 13.38 -5.12
CA GLY A 55 16.12 14.34 -5.79
C GLY A 55 15.64 14.75 -7.20
N GLY A 56 14.55 14.15 -7.70
CA GLY A 56 14.00 14.45 -9.02
C GLY A 56 14.83 13.94 -10.19
N PHE A 57 15.78 13.01 -9.95
CA PHE A 57 16.62 12.43 -11.02
C PHE A 57 15.84 11.43 -11.89
N PHE A 58 14.85 10.73 -11.33
CA PHE A 58 14.00 9.80 -12.07
C PHE A 58 12.62 9.67 -11.43
N THR A 59 11.68 9.30 -12.26
CA THR A 59 10.30 9.01 -11.87
C THR A 59 10.21 7.69 -11.10
N PRO A 60 9.15 7.43 -10.31
CA PRO A 60 8.93 6.13 -9.66
C PRO A 60 8.95 4.94 -10.62
N THR A 61 8.47 5.12 -11.85
CA THR A 61 8.46 4.05 -12.87
C THR A 61 9.88 3.74 -13.37
N GLU A 62 10.69 4.77 -13.62
CA GLU A 62 12.10 4.60 -13.98
C GLU A 62 12.90 3.97 -12.82
N ALA A 63 12.61 4.40 -11.58
CA ALA A 63 13.19 3.84 -10.37
C ALA A 63 12.91 2.34 -10.22
N ALA A 64 11.71 1.90 -10.56
CA ALA A 64 11.36 0.48 -10.56
C ALA A 64 12.20 -0.32 -11.57
N GLY A 65 12.42 0.22 -12.78
CA GLY A 65 13.28 -0.38 -13.81
C GLY A 65 14.75 -0.45 -13.34
N ILE A 66 15.27 0.63 -12.75
CA ILE A 66 16.62 0.69 -12.19
C ILE A 66 16.77 -0.33 -11.05
N GLY A 67 15.79 -0.40 -10.15
CA GLY A 67 15.78 -1.34 -9.04
C GLY A 67 15.79 -2.79 -9.51
N ALA A 68 14.93 -3.15 -10.46
CA ALA A 68 14.89 -4.48 -11.05
C ALA A 68 16.20 -4.82 -11.79
N GLY A 69 16.74 -3.87 -12.59
CA GLY A 69 18.00 -4.03 -13.28
C GLY A 69 19.19 -4.22 -12.35
N ALA A 70 19.24 -3.51 -11.22
CA ALA A 70 20.29 -3.63 -10.22
C ALA A 70 20.14 -4.89 -9.34
N ALA A 71 18.93 -5.37 -9.13
CA ALA A 71 18.69 -6.61 -8.37
C ALA A 71 19.30 -7.85 -9.05
N LEU A 72 19.36 -7.89 -10.39
CA LEU A 72 19.97 -8.99 -11.14
C LEU A 72 21.45 -9.19 -10.82
N PRO A 73 22.36 -8.18 -11.00
CA PRO A 73 23.76 -8.33 -10.64
C PRO A 73 23.97 -8.55 -9.13
N LEU A 74 23.17 -7.93 -8.26
CA LEU A 74 23.24 -8.17 -6.83
C LEU A 74 22.92 -9.62 -6.49
N SER A 75 21.86 -10.18 -7.09
CA SER A 75 21.49 -11.59 -6.92
C SER A 75 22.55 -12.54 -7.47
N ALA A 76 23.26 -12.17 -8.54
CA ALA A 76 24.37 -12.95 -9.07
C ALA A 76 25.60 -12.90 -8.17
N LEU A 77 25.89 -11.77 -7.51
CA LEU A 77 27.06 -11.58 -6.63
C LEU A 77 26.86 -12.22 -5.26
N PHE A 78 25.69 -12.03 -4.65
CA PHE A 78 25.40 -12.44 -3.26
C PHE A 78 24.51 -13.68 -3.17
N GLY A 79 23.72 -13.97 -4.20
CA GLY A 79 22.84 -15.13 -4.29
C GLY A 79 23.40 -16.23 -5.18
N ARG A 80 22.51 -17.16 -5.54
CA ARG A 80 22.73 -18.19 -6.57
C ARG A 80 21.75 -17.96 -7.71
N LEU A 81 21.95 -16.89 -8.49
CA LEU A 81 21.12 -16.61 -9.64
C LEU A 81 21.47 -17.61 -10.77
N GLY A 82 20.72 -18.73 -10.82
CA GLY A 82 20.77 -19.66 -11.94
C GLY A 82 19.73 -19.32 -13.01
N TRP A 83 19.90 -19.84 -14.21
CA TRP A 83 18.95 -19.65 -15.32
C TRP A 83 17.51 -20.08 -14.96
N ARG A 84 17.38 -21.09 -14.11
CA ARG A 84 16.09 -21.57 -13.62
C ARG A 84 15.43 -20.53 -12.71
N ALA A 85 16.16 -20.00 -11.73
CA ALA A 85 15.66 -18.96 -10.81
C ALA A 85 15.28 -17.67 -11.57
N LEU A 86 16.07 -17.30 -12.59
CA LEU A 86 15.74 -16.18 -13.47
C LEU A 86 14.45 -16.43 -14.25
N GLY A 87 14.27 -17.63 -14.81
CA GLY A 87 13.04 -18.02 -15.52
C GLY A 87 11.81 -18.02 -14.60
N GLU A 88 11.96 -18.51 -13.37
CA GLU A 88 10.90 -18.49 -12.35
C GLU A 88 10.53 -17.03 -11.99
N ALA A 89 11.51 -16.17 -11.73
CA ALA A 89 11.29 -14.75 -11.41
C ALA A 89 10.58 -13.99 -12.55
N ILE A 90 10.99 -14.23 -13.81
CA ILE A 90 10.33 -13.66 -15.00
C ILE A 90 8.87 -14.17 -15.10
N GLY A 91 8.68 -15.47 -14.89
CA GLY A 91 7.34 -16.08 -14.92
C GLY A 91 6.40 -15.50 -13.84
N GLU A 92 6.88 -15.34 -12.62
CA GLU A 92 6.14 -14.71 -11.52
C GLU A 92 5.83 -13.24 -11.82
N SER A 93 6.82 -12.48 -12.28
CA SER A 93 6.63 -11.07 -12.66
C SER A 93 5.61 -10.92 -13.79
N THR A 94 5.66 -11.80 -14.80
CA THR A 94 4.70 -11.81 -15.92
C THR A 94 3.29 -12.11 -15.42
N ARG A 95 3.13 -13.09 -14.52
CA ARG A 95 1.84 -13.44 -13.93
C ARG A 95 1.28 -12.28 -13.09
N ALA A 96 2.10 -11.66 -12.23
CA ALA A 96 1.72 -10.51 -11.44
C ALA A 96 1.29 -9.33 -12.32
N THR A 97 2.06 -9.03 -13.36
CA THR A 97 1.75 -7.97 -14.32
C THR A 97 0.43 -8.24 -15.06
N ALA A 98 0.23 -9.47 -15.54
CA ALA A 98 -1.03 -9.86 -16.21
C ALA A 98 -2.24 -9.72 -15.27
N MET A 99 -2.09 -10.09 -13.99
CA MET A 99 -3.14 -9.91 -12.98
C MET A 99 -3.47 -8.44 -12.76
N ILE A 100 -2.45 -7.58 -12.63
CA ILE A 100 -2.64 -6.13 -12.47
C ILE A 100 -3.36 -5.54 -13.68
N PHE A 101 -2.98 -5.90 -14.92
CA PHE A 101 -3.68 -5.42 -16.11
C PHE A 101 -5.13 -5.91 -16.17
N ALA A 102 -5.40 -7.15 -15.79
CA ALA A 102 -6.78 -7.65 -15.72
C ALA A 102 -7.62 -6.88 -14.70
N LEU A 103 -7.04 -6.52 -13.54
CA LEU A 103 -7.69 -5.67 -12.53
C LEU A 103 -7.98 -4.27 -13.07
N ILE A 104 -7.01 -3.64 -13.74
CA ILE A 104 -7.19 -2.29 -14.32
C ILE A 104 -8.32 -2.30 -15.36
N ILE A 105 -8.34 -3.29 -16.25
CA ILE A 105 -9.41 -3.41 -17.26
C ILE A 105 -10.77 -3.62 -16.58
N GLY A 106 -10.84 -4.51 -15.57
CA GLY A 106 -12.05 -4.74 -14.80
C GLY A 106 -12.53 -3.49 -14.06
N ALA A 107 -11.61 -2.74 -13.46
CA ALA A 107 -11.90 -1.48 -12.77
C ALA A 107 -12.40 -0.40 -13.75
N ASP A 108 -11.83 -0.31 -14.95
CA ASP A 108 -12.28 0.62 -15.98
C ASP A 108 -13.71 0.32 -16.45
N ILE A 109 -14.01 -0.96 -16.70
CA ILE A 109 -15.37 -1.40 -17.03
C ILE A 109 -16.34 -1.06 -15.89
N PHE A 110 -15.94 -1.33 -14.63
CA PHE A 110 -16.76 -1.03 -13.45
C PHE A 110 -16.98 0.49 -13.32
N THR A 111 -15.95 1.29 -13.49
CA THR A 111 -16.02 2.77 -13.43
C THR A 111 -17.00 3.30 -14.48
N ASN A 112 -16.92 2.81 -15.71
CA ASN A 112 -17.85 3.18 -16.76
C ASN A 112 -19.30 2.81 -16.41
N PHE A 113 -19.50 1.60 -15.86
CA PHE A 113 -20.82 1.17 -15.40
C PHE A 113 -21.36 2.06 -14.28
N VAL A 114 -20.56 2.36 -13.28
CA VAL A 114 -20.94 3.20 -12.13
C VAL A 114 -21.31 4.62 -12.57
N ASN A 115 -20.51 5.22 -13.47
CA ASN A 115 -20.78 6.54 -14.02
C ASN A 115 -22.06 6.54 -14.87
N PHE A 116 -22.25 5.51 -15.70
CA PHE A 116 -23.46 5.38 -16.53
C PHE A 116 -24.72 5.14 -15.68
N ALA A 117 -24.58 4.44 -14.54
CA ALA A 117 -25.67 4.25 -13.60
C ALA A 117 -25.99 5.51 -12.75
N GLY A 118 -25.18 6.57 -12.85
CA GLY A 118 -25.37 7.82 -12.10
C GLY A 118 -25.14 7.69 -10.60
N LEU A 119 -24.39 6.68 -10.16
CA LEU A 119 -24.16 6.45 -8.73
C LEU A 119 -23.43 7.62 -8.04
N PRO A 120 -22.38 8.25 -8.62
CA PRO A 120 -21.71 9.39 -8.00
C PRO A 120 -22.65 10.59 -7.82
N ASP A 121 -23.48 10.87 -8.82
CA ASP A 121 -24.44 11.98 -8.77
C ASP A 121 -25.52 11.71 -7.71
N ALA A 122 -26.07 10.50 -7.67
CA ALA A 122 -27.04 10.09 -6.66
C ALA A 122 -26.49 10.17 -5.23
N LEU A 123 -25.21 9.84 -5.01
CA LEU A 123 -24.56 9.99 -3.72
C LEU A 123 -24.36 11.47 -3.35
N SER A 124 -23.99 12.31 -4.30
CA SER A 124 -23.81 13.74 -4.09
C SER A 124 -25.13 14.44 -3.77
N ASP A 125 -26.20 14.09 -4.50
CA ASP A 125 -27.55 14.60 -4.24
C ASP A 125 -28.04 14.18 -2.86
N MET A 126 -27.87 12.91 -2.49
CA MET A 126 -28.25 12.39 -1.18
C MET A 126 -27.53 13.12 -0.03
N VAL A 127 -26.24 13.39 -0.18
CA VAL A 127 -25.45 14.12 0.84
C VAL A 127 -25.91 15.57 0.91
N SER A 128 -26.21 16.21 -0.21
CA SER A 128 -26.69 17.59 -0.27
C SER A 128 -28.09 17.73 0.34
N ASP A 129 -28.98 16.80 0.06
CA ASP A 129 -30.37 16.80 0.58
C ASP A 129 -30.43 16.58 2.08
N LEU A 130 -29.49 15.80 2.64
CA LEU A 130 -29.45 15.50 4.08
C LEU A 130 -28.75 16.58 4.91
N ASP A 131 -28.15 17.59 4.28
CA ASP A 131 -27.36 18.67 4.94
C ASP A 131 -26.33 18.10 5.95
N VAL A 132 -25.66 17.04 5.55
CA VAL A 132 -24.74 16.28 6.41
C VAL A 132 -23.37 16.96 6.44
N SER A 133 -22.77 17.05 7.61
CA SER A 133 -21.41 17.57 7.75
C SER A 133 -20.42 16.82 6.86
N PRO A 134 -19.54 17.52 6.12
CA PRO A 134 -18.48 16.89 5.31
C PRO A 134 -17.63 15.87 6.05
N TRP A 135 -17.36 16.13 7.32
CA TRP A 135 -16.60 15.21 8.18
C TRP A 135 -17.31 13.88 8.43
N LEU A 136 -18.64 13.90 8.49
CA LEU A 136 -19.43 12.69 8.68
C LEU A 136 -19.47 11.87 7.40
N VAL A 137 -19.46 12.52 6.22
CA VAL A 137 -19.34 11.86 4.93
C VAL A 137 -17.97 11.16 4.82
N ILE A 138 -16.89 11.84 5.17
CA ILE A 138 -15.54 11.24 5.18
C ILE A 138 -15.49 10.07 6.17
N LEU A 139 -16.07 10.20 7.35
CA LEU A 139 -16.11 9.10 8.32
C LEU A 139 -16.88 7.88 7.78
N ALA A 140 -17.98 8.10 7.06
CA ALA A 140 -18.74 7.03 6.40
C ALA A 140 -17.89 6.35 5.31
N ILE A 141 -17.17 7.13 4.48
CA ILE A 141 -16.25 6.60 3.48
C ILE A 141 -15.16 5.76 4.14
N VAL A 142 -14.54 6.26 5.21
CA VAL A 142 -13.52 5.52 5.99
C VAL A 142 -14.09 4.19 6.52
N ALA A 143 -15.31 4.19 7.03
CA ALA A 143 -15.95 2.96 7.50
C ALA A 143 -16.16 1.96 6.36
N VAL A 144 -16.57 2.42 5.18
CA VAL A 144 -16.68 1.58 3.97
C VAL A 144 -15.33 0.99 3.58
N TYR A 145 -14.24 1.78 3.59
CA TYR A 145 -12.90 1.29 3.30
C TYR A 145 -12.43 0.21 4.29
N ILE A 146 -12.69 0.40 5.57
CA ILE A 146 -12.36 -0.60 6.61
C ILE A 146 -13.11 -1.91 6.35
N LEU A 147 -14.39 -1.84 5.99
CA LEU A 147 -15.19 -3.03 5.67
C LEU A 147 -14.70 -3.73 4.39
N LEU A 148 -14.43 -2.96 3.33
CA LEU A 148 -13.95 -3.50 2.06
C LEU A 148 -12.56 -4.12 2.19
N GLY A 149 -11.66 -3.53 2.97
CA GLY A 149 -10.31 -4.04 3.20
C GLY A 149 -10.27 -5.38 3.94
N CYS A 150 -11.39 -5.81 4.54
CA CYS A 150 -11.52 -7.17 5.05
C CYS A 150 -11.58 -8.25 3.94
N VAL A 151 -11.91 -7.85 2.70
CA VAL A 151 -12.17 -8.78 1.58
C VAL A 151 -11.30 -8.49 0.37
N LEU A 152 -11.06 -7.19 0.10
CA LEU A 152 -10.31 -6.73 -1.07
C LEU A 152 -8.86 -6.44 -0.71
N GLU A 153 -7.98 -6.65 -1.67
CA GLU A 153 -6.59 -6.20 -1.57
C GLU A 153 -6.48 -4.70 -1.92
N SER A 154 -5.37 -4.05 -1.53
CA SER A 154 -5.20 -2.59 -1.61
C SER A 154 -5.48 -2.01 -3.00
N LEU A 155 -4.88 -2.60 -4.03
CA LEU A 155 -4.95 -2.05 -5.40
C LEU A 155 -6.38 -2.14 -5.95
N SER A 156 -7.02 -3.30 -5.78
CA SER A 156 -8.41 -3.52 -6.19
C SER A 156 -9.35 -2.56 -5.50
N MET A 157 -9.16 -2.37 -4.18
CA MET A 157 -10.00 -1.48 -3.39
C MET A 157 -9.90 -0.04 -3.89
N ILE A 158 -8.68 0.48 -4.08
CA ILE A 158 -8.46 1.85 -4.56
C ILE A 158 -9.04 2.03 -5.97
N LEU A 159 -8.77 1.10 -6.89
CA LEU A 159 -9.23 1.21 -8.28
C LEU A 159 -10.76 1.18 -8.42
N LEU A 160 -11.46 0.44 -7.54
CA LEU A 160 -12.92 0.35 -7.57
C LEU A 160 -13.62 1.50 -6.85
N THR A 161 -13.03 2.03 -5.79
CA THR A 161 -13.73 2.98 -4.90
C THR A 161 -13.43 4.44 -5.20
N VAL A 162 -12.20 4.76 -5.64
CA VAL A 162 -11.83 6.15 -5.95
C VAL A 162 -12.74 6.77 -7.02
N PRO A 163 -13.07 6.10 -8.13
CA PRO A 163 -13.98 6.65 -9.12
C PRO A 163 -15.38 6.98 -8.58
N VAL A 164 -15.82 6.29 -7.53
CA VAL A 164 -17.13 6.51 -6.90
C VAL A 164 -17.06 7.67 -5.91
N PHE A 165 -16.05 7.72 -5.06
CA PHE A 165 -15.98 8.69 -3.97
C PHE A 165 -15.30 10.01 -4.36
N TYR A 166 -14.44 10.00 -5.39
CA TYR A 166 -13.76 11.21 -5.84
C TYR A 166 -14.75 12.33 -6.26
N PRO A 167 -15.76 12.07 -7.11
CA PRO A 167 -16.76 13.09 -7.45
C PRO A 167 -17.52 13.61 -6.22
N LEU A 168 -17.92 12.72 -5.32
CA LEU A 168 -18.59 13.08 -4.06
C LEU A 168 -17.73 14.01 -3.21
N VAL A 169 -16.45 13.70 -3.02
CA VAL A 169 -15.54 14.51 -2.18
C VAL A 169 -15.29 15.89 -2.79
N THR A 170 -15.32 16.03 -4.11
CA THR A 170 -15.18 17.33 -4.78
C THR A 170 -16.35 18.28 -4.53
N THR A 171 -17.52 17.75 -4.14
CA THR A 171 -18.71 18.58 -3.83
C THR A 171 -18.76 19.01 -2.35
N LEU A 172 -17.90 18.46 -1.49
CA LEU A 172 -17.90 18.77 -0.07
C LEU A 172 -17.21 20.12 0.23
N ASP A 173 -17.89 20.96 1.01
CA ASP A 173 -17.33 22.22 1.51
C ASP A 173 -16.84 22.05 2.95
N PHE A 174 -15.54 22.07 3.16
CA PHE A 174 -14.91 21.97 4.47
C PHE A 174 -14.78 23.33 5.18
N GLY A 175 -15.32 24.40 4.62
CA GLY A 175 -15.34 25.73 5.22
C GLY A 175 -14.00 26.47 5.06
N SER A 176 -13.40 26.90 6.17
CA SER A 176 -12.18 27.70 6.18
C SER A 176 -10.93 26.88 6.54
N GLY A 177 -9.76 27.33 6.10
CA GLY A 177 -8.47 26.73 6.43
C GLY A 177 -7.79 26.04 5.24
N LEU A 178 -6.91 25.10 5.51
CA LEU A 178 -6.15 24.37 4.47
C LEU A 178 -7.07 23.58 3.51
N LEU A 179 -8.20 23.10 4.02
CA LEU A 179 -9.18 22.34 3.22
C LEU A 179 -10.24 23.23 2.54
N ALA A 180 -10.06 24.55 2.54
CA ALA A 180 -10.88 25.46 1.70
C ALA A 180 -10.43 25.41 0.24
N ASP A 181 -9.22 24.93 -0.04
CA ASP A 181 -8.70 24.75 -1.41
C ASP A 181 -9.11 23.36 -1.92
N PRO A 182 -9.87 23.25 -3.00
CA PRO A 182 -10.30 21.98 -3.57
C PRO A 182 -9.15 21.05 -3.95
N GLU A 183 -8.00 21.57 -4.41
CA GLU A 183 -6.84 20.75 -4.75
C GLU A 183 -6.24 20.12 -3.49
N LEU A 184 -6.17 20.87 -2.40
CA LEU A 184 -5.67 20.34 -1.12
C LEU A 184 -6.61 19.33 -0.50
N VAL A 185 -7.93 19.48 -0.66
CA VAL A 185 -8.91 18.47 -0.25
C VAL A 185 -8.66 17.14 -0.93
N LEU A 186 -8.40 17.16 -2.24
CA LEU A 186 -8.16 15.95 -3.03
C LEU A 186 -6.84 15.26 -2.64
N ILE A 187 -5.78 16.04 -2.43
CA ILE A 187 -4.50 15.50 -1.95
C ILE A 187 -4.68 14.88 -0.55
N TRP A 188 -5.36 15.60 0.34
CA TRP A 188 -5.66 15.11 1.68
C TRP A 188 -6.49 13.83 1.64
N PHE A 189 -7.55 13.80 0.82
CA PHE A 189 -8.39 12.62 0.64
C PHE A 189 -7.60 11.42 0.11
N ALA A 190 -6.73 11.63 -0.88
CA ALA A 190 -5.86 10.57 -1.39
C ALA A 190 -4.96 9.98 -0.29
N ILE A 191 -4.40 10.82 0.58
CA ILE A 191 -3.60 10.37 1.73
C ILE A 191 -4.47 9.56 2.70
N VAL A 192 -5.68 10.04 3.01
CA VAL A 192 -6.64 9.33 3.87
C VAL A 192 -6.97 7.95 3.30
N VAL A 193 -7.28 7.86 2.01
CA VAL A 193 -7.58 6.61 1.32
C VAL A 193 -6.43 5.63 1.44
N VAL A 194 -5.19 6.04 1.15
CA VAL A 194 -4.01 5.16 1.25
C VAL A 194 -3.82 4.68 2.68
N VAL A 195 -3.87 5.57 3.67
CA VAL A 195 -3.68 5.21 5.09
C VAL A 195 -4.76 4.26 5.58
N VAL A 196 -6.02 4.53 5.24
CA VAL A 196 -7.15 3.69 5.68
C VAL A 196 -7.13 2.34 4.99
N THR A 197 -6.73 2.29 3.71
CA THR A 197 -6.51 1.03 2.98
C THR A 197 -5.49 0.16 3.70
N GLU A 198 -4.34 0.68 4.07
CA GLU A 198 -3.31 -0.08 4.78
C GLU A 198 -3.78 -0.52 6.19
N ILE A 199 -4.49 0.35 6.91
CA ILE A 199 -5.07 0.01 8.21
C ILE A 199 -6.11 -1.12 8.07
N SER A 200 -6.95 -1.08 7.04
CA SER A 200 -8.01 -2.07 6.84
C SER A 200 -7.47 -3.49 6.59
N LEU A 201 -6.32 -3.62 5.93
CA LEU A 201 -5.66 -4.90 5.68
C LEU A 201 -5.06 -5.55 6.93
N ILE A 202 -4.84 -4.78 7.98
CA ILE A 202 -4.32 -5.26 9.27
C ILE A 202 -5.47 -5.49 10.25
N THR A 203 -6.62 -4.86 10.02
CA THR A 203 -7.75 -4.84 10.95
C THR A 203 -8.56 -6.15 10.89
N PRO A 204 -8.98 -6.73 12.03
CA PRO A 204 -9.92 -7.84 12.04
C PRO A 204 -11.25 -7.47 11.33
N PRO A 205 -11.97 -8.42 10.73
CA PRO A 205 -11.97 -9.87 11.02
C PRO A 205 -10.96 -10.71 10.24
N VAL A 206 -10.44 -10.27 9.08
CA VAL A 206 -9.56 -11.12 8.28
C VAL A 206 -8.08 -10.76 8.49
N GLY A 207 -7.72 -9.46 8.46
CA GLY A 207 -6.34 -9.00 8.63
C GLY A 207 -5.39 -9.70 7.65
N LEU A 208 -5.60 -9.50 6.35
CA LEU A 208 -4.94 -10.26 5.27
C LEU A 208 -3.41 -10.26 5.42
N ASN A 209 -2.84 -9.11 5.77
CA ASN A 209 -1.41 -8.97 6.01
C ASN A 209 -0.92 -9.77 7.24
N VAL A 210 -1.74 -9.84 8.30
CA VAL A 210 -1.43 -10.61 9.51
C VAL A 210 -1.50 -12.10 9.20
N PHE A 211 -2.45 -12.53 8.38
CA PHE A 211 -2.57 -13.92 7.95
C PHE A 211 -1.38 -14.36 7.09
N VAL A 212 -0.97 -13.53 6.13
CA VAL A 212 0.21 -13.78 5.30
C VAL A 212 1.47 -13.88 6.17
N LEU A 213 1.66 -12.94 7.11
CA LEU A 213 2.80 -12.96 8.03
C LEU A 213 2.85 -14.26 8.85
N ARG A 214 1.70 -14.72 9.35
CA ARG A 214 1.60 -15.98 10.11
C ARG A 214 1.94 -17.21 9.24
N SER A 215 1.74 -17.17 7.94
CA SER A 215 2.06 -18.29 7.05
C SER A 215 3.56 -18.43 6.77
N VAL A 216 4.33 -17.38 7.06
CA VAL A 216 5.80 -17.31 6.83
C VAL A 216 6.59 -17.60 8.12
N LEU A 217 5.95 -17.41 9.29
CA LEU A 217 6.51 -17.70 10.61
C LEU A 217 6.23 -19.15 11.02
#